data_bb0c4e38738c66bcd8edca41b9e94f42
#
_entry.id   bb0c4e38738c66bcd8edca41b9e94f42
#
_cell.length_a   1.000
_cell.length_b   1.000
_cell.length_c   1.000
_cell.angle_alpha   90.00
_cell.angle_beta   90.00
_cell.angle_gamma   90.00
#
_symmetry.space_group_name_H-M   'P 1'
#
loop_
_entity.id
_entity.type
_entity.pdbx_description
1 polymer ?
#
loop_
_entity_poly.entity_id
_entity_poly.type
_entity_poly.pdbx_seq_one_letter_code
_entity_poly.pdbx_strand_id
1 'polypeptide(L)'
;MVVGGVLSSVAVLAIGWQLGGQPAVTTPAQGTTSGSAGSGGTSGSSASPGPSGTGSSASGSSASGSSGASDSGTFTGAAAQTQYGEVQVQITVADGKITDVTPLHLTDRDGRSVAISQQAAPILRQEALQTQSAQIQAVSGATFTSGGYTTSLQSAIDQAGL
;
A
#
# COMPACT_ATOMS: atom_id res chain seq x y z
N MET A 1 53.72 8.06 21.13
CA MET A 1 52.71 9.06 20.79
C MET A 1 52.67 9.21 19.29
N VAL A 2 51.76 8.58 18.62
CA VAL A 2 51.53 8.78 17.18
C VAL A 2 50.05 8.88 16.98
N VAL A 3 49.58 10.06 16.62
CA VAL A 3 48.17 10.36 16.32
C VAL A 3 48.04 10.12 14.81
N GLY A 4 47.35 9.04 14.44
CA GLY A 4 46.99 8.75 13.06
C GLY A 4 45.61 9.29 12.74
N GLY A 5 45.51 10.39 11.99
CA GLY A 5 44.27 10.92 11.46
C GLY A 5 43.81 10.12 10.24
N VAL A 6 42.62 9.58 10.31
CA VAL A 6 41.95 8.96 9.17
C VAL A 6 41.02 10.00 8.53
N LEU A 7 41.43 10.52 7.38
CA LEU A 7 40.59 11.36 6.53
C LEU A 7 39.62 10.45 5.76
N SER A 8 38.35 10.46 6.16
CA SER A 8 37.29 9.79 5.43
C SER A 8 36.83 10.67 4.27
N SER A 9 37.17 10.28 3.06
CA SER A 9 36.73 10.94 1.83
C SER A 9 35.27 10.58 1.56
N VAL A 10 34.39 11.56 1.68
CA VAL A 10 33.00 11.47 1.24
C VAL A 10 32.96 11.69 -0.27
N ALA A 11 32.76 10.63 -1.02
CA ALA A 11 32.49 10.72 -2.45
C ALA A 11 31.02 11.12 -2.66
N VAL A 12 30.79 12.36 -3.05
CA VAL A 12 29.49 12.84 -3.50
C VAL A 12 29.27 12.39 -4.93
N LEU A 13 28.45 11.36 -5.14
CA LEU A 13 27.95 10.98 -6.45
C LEU A 13 26.76 11.86 -6.81
N ALA A 14 27.03 12.90 -7.61
CA ALA A 14 25.97 13.68 -8.26
C ALA A 14 25.40 12.86 -9.42
N ILE A 15 24.22 12.30 -9.23
CA ILE A 15 23.47 11.67 -10.30
C ILE A 15 22.70 12.77 -11.03
N GLY A 16 23.16 13.10 -12.21
CA GLY A 16 22.52 14.05 -13.10
C GLY A 16 21.16 13.53 -13.59
N TRP A 17 20.11 14.26 -13.31
CA TRP A 17 18.81 14.04 -13.88
C TRP A 17 18.78 14.58 -15.32
N GLN A 18 18.77 13.71 -16.28
CA GLN A 18 18.49 14.08 -17.67
C GLN A 18 17.00 14.32 -17.84
N LEU A 19 16.67 15.56 -18.13
CA LEU A 19 15.36 15.94 -18.68
C LEU A 19 15.26 15.33 -20.09
N GLY A 20 14.41 14.34 -20.26
CA GLY A 20 14.11 13.73 -21.54
C GLY A 20 12.60 13.70 -21.79
N GLY A 21 12.13 14.56 -22.72
CA GLY A 21 11.03 14.28 -23.62
C GLY A 21 9.62 14.33 -23.08
N GLN A 22 8.95 15.46 -23.25
CA GLN A 22 7.48 15.54 -23.24
C GLN A 22 6.93 14.99 -24.57
N PRO A 23 6.03 14.01 -24.57
CA PRO A 23 5.26 13.71 -25.76
C PRO A 23 4.15 14.75 -25.94
N ALA A 24 4.08 15.32 -27.13
CA ALA A 24 3.04 16.24 -27.57
C ALA A 24 1.66 15.58 -27.49
N VAL A 25 0.75 16.19 -26.76
CA VAL A 25 -0.67 15.84 -26.78
C VAL A 25 -1.29 16.33 -28.08
N THR A 26 -1.58 15.39 -28.96
CA THR A 26 -2.42 15.64 -30.12
C THR A 26 -3.88 15.49 -29.70
N THR A 27 -4.60 16.58 -29.72
CA THR A 27 -6.05 16.63 -29.51
C THR A 27 -6.74 16.17 -30.80
N PRO A 28 -7.62 15.17 -30.78
CA PRO A 28 -8.57 14.98 -31.85
C PRO A 28 -9.88 15.70 -31.55
N ALA A 29 -10.35 16.35 -32.58
CA ALA A 29 -11.54 17.15 -32.67
C ALA A 29 -12.84 16.42 -32.38
N GLN A 30 -13.81 17.23 -31.99
CA GLN A 30 -15.24 16.96 -31.84
C GLN A 30 -15.85 16.13 -32.96
N GLY A 31 -16.68 15.18 -32.56
CA GLY A 31 -17.68 14.54 -33.39
C GLY A 31 -19.02 14.57 -32.66
N THR A 32 -19.83 15.56 -33.02
CA THR A 32 -21.26 15.61 -32.71
C THR A 32 -22.00 14.62 -33.59
N THR A 33 -22.77 13.71 -33.01
CA THR A 33 -23.93 13.14 -33.67
C THR A 33 -25.03 12.84 -32.67
N SER A 34 -26.11 13.56 -32.90
CA SER A 34 -27.45 13.33 -32.37
C SER A 34 -28.06 12.05 -32.91
N GLY A 35 -28.96 11.45 -32.15
CA GLY A 35 -29.87 10.41 -32.66
C GLY A 35 -30.27 9.49 -31.49
N SER A 36 -31.35 9.69 -31.02
CA SER A 36 -32.73 9.30 -31.30
C SER A 36 -33.24 8.21 -30.36
N ALA A 37 -34.35 8.55 -29.79
CA ALA A 37 -35.30 7.80 -28.99
C ALA A 37 -35.55 6.33 -29.44
N GLY A 38 -35.79 5.49 -28.44
CA GLY A 38 -36.33 4.13 -28.60
C GLY A 38 -36.99 3.66 -27.31
N SER A 39 -38.28 3.89 -27.28
CA SER A 39 -39.26 3.47 -26.29
C SER A 39 -39.57 1.96 -26.42
N GLY A 40 -39.97 1.34 -25.33
CA GLY A 40 -40.62 0.03 -25.29
C GLY A 40 -39.87 -0.93 -24.36
N GLY A 41 -40.40 -1.33 -23.24
CA GLY A 41 -41.71 -1.86 -22.96
C GLY A 41 -41.56 -3.28 -22.47
N THR A 42 -42.28 -3.55 -21.38
CA THR A 42 -42.85 -4.84 -20.89
C THR A 42 -41.99 -5.71 -19.98
N SER A 43 -42.29 -5.65 -18.70
CA SER A 43 -42.91 -6.67 -17.86
C SER A 43 -42.56 -8.14 -18.10
N GLY A 44 -42.01 -8.78 -17.11
CA GLY A 44 -41.89 -10.22 -16.99
C GLY A 44 -41.57 -10.64 -15.57
N SER A 45 -42.63 -10.77 -14.74
CA SER A 45 -42.58 -11.52 -13.50
C SER A 45 -42.28 -12.98 -13.78
N SER A 46 -41.50 -13.62 -12.90
CA SER A 46 -41.85 -14.92 -12.36
C SER A 46 -40.72 -15.52 -11.51
N ALA A 47 -41.04 -15.62 -10.23
CA ALA A 47 -40.89 -16.83 -9.42
C ALA A 47 -39.50 -17.44 -9.15
N SER A 48 -39.13 -17.32 -7.88
CA SER A 48 -38.43 -18.30 -7.04
C SER A 48 -39.10 -19.70 -7.13
N PRO A 49 -38.45 -20.83 -6.74
CA PRO A 49 -37.68 -21.02 -5.50
C PRO A 49 -36.39 -21.82 -5.66
N GLY A 50 -35.57 -21.83 -4.58
CA GLY A 50 -34.37 -22.59 -4.41
C GLY A 50 -34.50 -24.11 -4.47
N PRO A 51 -33.39 -24.85 -4.28
CA PRO A 51 -33.00 -25.22 -2.93
C PRO A 51 -31.50 -25.26 -2.65
N SER A 52 -31.18 -25.13 -1.38
CA SER A 52 -30.12 -25.80 -0.62
C SER A 52 -29.10 -26.59 -1.41
N GLY A 53 -27.90 -26.08 -1.46
CA GLY A 53 -26.69 -26.82 -1.78
C GLY A 53 -25.67 -26.64 -0.67
N THR A 54 -25.66 -27.62 0.15
CA THR A 54 -24.73 -27.93 1.23
C THR A 54 -23.29 -27.77 0.80
N GLY A 55 -22.50 -27.09 1.63
CA GLY A 55 -21.13 -27.49 1.94
C GLY A 55 -20.10 -27.31 0.85
N SER A 56 -19.20 -26.45 1.13
CA SER A 56 -17.78 -26.78 1.17
C SER A 56 -17.08 -25.69 1.94
N SER A 57 -16.83 -25.97 3.17
CA SER A 57 -15.79 -25.32 3.94
C SER A 57 -14.48 -25.53 3.20
N ALA A 58 -14.13 -24.56 2.35
CA ALA A 58 -12.77 -24.42 1.95
C ALA A 58 -12.05 -23.88 3.18
N SER A 59 -11.48 -24.79 3.95
CA SER A 59 -10.43 -24.51 4.91
C SER A 59 -9.37 -23.74 4.15
N GLY A 60 -9.38 -22.42 4.28
CA GLY A 60 -8.24 -21.61 3.97
C GLY A 60 -7.11 -22.15 4.84
N SER A 61 -6.16 -22.77 4.22
CA SER A 61 -4.90 -23.14 4.83
C SER A 61 -4.33 -21.88 5.46
N SER A 62 -4.46 -21.79 6.78
CA SER A 62 -3.59 -20.99 7.59
C SER A 62 -2.20 -21.55 7.33
N ALA A 63 -1.48 -20.91 6.45
CA ALA A 63 -0.04 -21.09 6.42
C ALA A 63 0.45 -20.57 7.78
N SER A 64 0.52 -21.48 8.75
CA SER A 64 1.34 -21.33 9.92
C SER A 64 2.76 -21.17 9.39
N GLY A 65 3.14 -19.93 9.15
CA GLY A 65 4.51 -19.55 8.92
C GLY A 65 5.30 -19.97 10.14
N SER A 66 6.10 -20.98 9.94
CA SER A 66 7.13 -21.47 10.84
C SER A 66 7.84 -20.30 11.50
N SER A 67 7.82 -20.24 12.81
CA SER A 67 8.71 -19.43 13.63
C SER A 67 10.14 -19.95 13.46
N GLY A 68 10.76 -19.60 12.35
CA GLY A 68 12.19 -19.70 12.18
C GLY A 68 12.69 -18.27 12.25
N ALA A 69 13.50 -17.96 13.24
CA ALA A 69 14.25 -16.71 13.31
C ALA A 69 15.07 -16.57 12.04
N SER A 70 14.49 -15.95 11.05
CA SER A 70 15.20 -15.51 9.87
C SER A 70 15.25 -14.00 9.98
N ASP A 71 16.43 -13.49 10.34
CA ASP A 71 16.70 -12.06 10.38
C ASP A 71 16.51 -11.39 8.99
N SER A 72 15.93 -12.12 8.05
CA SER A 72 15.67 -11.68 6.69
C SER A 72 14.42 -12.34 6.12
N GLY A 73 13.53 -11.54 5.55
CA GLY A 73 12.28 -12.02 4.95
C GLY A 73 11.29 -10.91 4.68
N THR A 74 10.15 -11.31 4.15
CA THR A 74 9.04 -10.40 3.87
C THR A 74 7.86 -10.77 4.77
N PHE A 75 7.38 -9.80 5.53
CA PHE A 75 6.31 -9.97 6.51
C PHE A 75 5.14 -9.04 6.19
N THR A 76 3.95 -9.60 6.11
CA THR A 76 2.74 -8.84 5.79
C THR A 76 1.96 -8.56 7.06
N GLY A 77 1.76 -7.29 7.36
CA GLY A 77 0.97 -6.87 8.53
C GLY A 77 -0.51 -7.22 8.40
N ALA A 78 -1.20 -7.24 9.52
CA ALA A 78 -2.65 -7.39 9.53
C ALA A 78 -3.32 -6.20 8.82
N ALA A 79 -4.42 -6.47 8.14
CA ALA A 79 -5.24 -5.44 7.53
C ALA A 79 -5.94 -4.61 8.60
N ALA A 80 -5.69 -3.31 8.62
CA ALA A 80 -6.31 -2.36 9.54
C ALA A 80 -7.51 -1.70 8.88
N GLN A 81 -8.71 -1.99 9.40
CA GLN A 81 -9.94 -1.41 8.89
C GLN A 81 -10.11 0.03 9.35
N THR A 82 -10.37 0.93 8.42
CA THR A 82 -10.71 2.32 8.69
C THR A 82 -12.03 2.71 8.04
N GLN A 83 -12.61 3.82 8.46
CA GLN A 83 -13.83 4.33 7.83
C GLN A 83 -13.63 4.76 6.35
N TYR A 84 -12.41 4.90 5.90
CA TYR A 84 -12.06 5.29 4.51
C TYR A 84 -11.45 4.15 3.69
N GLY A 85 -11.52 2.93 4.18
CA GLY A 85 -10.98 1.74 3.52
C GLY A 85 -9.99 1.00 4.41
N GLU A 86 -9.52 -0.11 3.90
CA GLU A 86 -8.54 -0.95 4.55
C GLU A 86 -7.13 -0.42 4.34
N VAL A 87 -6.27 -0.56 5.35
CA VAL A 87 -4.85 -0.25 5.21
C VAL A 87 -4.04 -1.50 5.56
N GLN A 88 -3.20 -1.93 4.65
CA GLN A 88 -2.30 -3.05 4.85
C GLN A 88 -0.92 -2.74 4.31
N VAL A 89 0.11 -3.09 5.07
CA VAL A 89 1.50 -2.90 4.67
C VAL A 89 2.27 -4.21 4.79
N GLN A 90 3.32 -4.32 3.99
CA GLN A 90 4.27 -5.40 4.00
C GLN A 90 5.65 -4.83 4.24
N ILE A 91 6.45 -5.47 5.07
CA ILE A 91 7.84 -5.09 5.31
C ILE A 91 8.79 -6.12 4.73
N THR A 92 9.94 -5.67 4.28
CA THR A 92 11.08 -6.52 3.97
C THR A 92 12.16 -6.27 5.01
N VAL A 93 12.60 -7.36 5.62
CA VAL A 93 13.65 -7.33 6.66
C VAL A 93 14.89 -8.01 6.12
N ALA A 94 16.04 -7.44 6.38
CA ALA A 94 17.34 -8.05 6.14
C ALA A 94 18.29 -7.69 7.30
N ASP A 95 18.98 -8.69 7.80
CA ASP A 95 19.93 -8.54 8.91
C ASP A 95 19.31 -7.87 10.15
N GLY A 96 18.06 -8.24 10.48
CA GLY A 96 17.33 -7.69 11.62
C GLY A 96 16.91 -6.23 11.47
N LYS A 97 16.86 -5.71 10.23
CA LYS A 97 16.45 -4.33 9.94
C LYS A 97 15.39 -4.28 8.85
N ILE A 98 14.49 -3.34 8.97
CA ILE A 98 13.50 -3.04 7.93
C ILE A 98 14.24 -2.35 6.77
N THR A 99 14.32 -3.00 5.63
CA THR A 99 14.97 -2.49 4.42
C THR A 99 13.98 -1.88 3.44
N ASP A 100 12.72 -2.33 3.49
CA ASP A 100 11.65 -1.76 2.69
C ASP A 100 10.30 -1.89 3.40
N VAL A 101 9.38 -0.97 3.04
CA VAL A 101 7.97 -1.00 3.47
C VAL A 101 7.11 -0.72 2.25
N THR A 102 6.30 -1.68 1.87
CA THR A 102 5.40 -1.60 0.70
C THR A 102 3.96 -1.57 1.17
N PRO A 103 3.19 -0.50 0.89
CA PRO A 103 1.77 -0.50 1.16
C PRO A 103 1.06 -1.43 0.15
N LEU A 104 0.30 -2.40 0.64
CA LEU A 104 -0.52 -3.29 -0.18
C LEU A 104 -1.91 -2.70 -0.41
N HIS A 105 -2.50 -2.14 0.65
CA HIS A 105 -3.76 -1.42 0.61
C HIS A 105 -3.63 -0.13 1.39
N LEU A 106 -4.28 0.91 0.90
CA LEU A 106 -4.39 2.21 1.55
C LEU A 106 -5.84 2.67 1.48
N THR A 107 -6.21 3.70 2.26
CA THR A 107 -7.55 4.24 2.24
C THR A 107 -7.94 4.67 0.81
N ASP A 108 -9.02 4.09 0.29
CA ASP A 108 -9.41 4.18 -1.13
C ASP A 108 -10.92 4.35 -1.36
N ARG A 109 -11.70 4.54 -0.29
CA ARG A 109 -13.17 4.60 -0.36
C ARG A 109 -13.70 5.67 -1.31
N ASP A 110 -12.95 6.76 -1.47
CA ASP A 110 -13.30 7.88 -2.35
C ASP A 110 -12.04 8.50 -2.95
N GLY A 111 -12.19 9.27 -4.01
CA GLY A 111 -11.07 9.88 -4.72
C GLY A 111 -10.21 10.82 -3.85
N ARG A 112 -10.81 11.46 -2.82
CA ARG A 112 -10.07 12.28 -1.87
C ARG A 112 -9.19 11.43 -0.97
N SER A 113 -9.71 10.33 -0.47
CA SER A 113 -8.95 9.36 0.35
C SER A 113 -7.77 8.80 -0.44
N VAL A 114 -7.97 8.44 -1.70
CA VAL A 114 -6.89 7.99 -2.60
C VAL A 114 -5.81 9.07 -2.75
N ALA A 115 -6.18 10.32 -3.02
CA ALA A 115 -5.22 11.41 -3.17
C ALA A 115 -4.42 11.66 -1.89
N ILE A 116 -5.07 11.66 -0.73
CA ILE A 116 -4.43 11.81 0.58
C ILE A 116 -3.46 10.64 0.83
N SER A 117 -3.88 9.41 0.59
CA SER A 117 -3.07 8.21 0.78
C SER A 117 -1.82 8.20 -0.10
N GLN A 118 -1.95 8.59 -1.36
CA GLN A 118 -0.82 8.69 -2.29
C GLN A 118 0.24 9.70 -1.84
N GLN A 119 -0.18 10.78 -1.19
CA GLN A 119 0.74 11.77 -0.63
C GLN A 119 1.35 11.31 0.70
N ALA A 120 0.58 10.63 1.54
CA ALA A 120 1.01 10.18 2.85
C ALA A 120 1.94 8.96 2.78
N ALA A 121 1.69 8.02 1.87
CA ALA A 121 2.41 6.76 1.78
C ALA A 121 3.93 6.90 1.69
N PRO A 122 4.52 7.75 0.82
CA PRO A 122 5.97 7.90 0.75
C PRO A 122 6.57 8.49 2.03
N ILE A 123 5.84 9.37 2.70
CA ILE A 123 6.29 9.99 3.96
C ILE A 123 6.30 8.93 5.07
N LEU A 124 5.22 8.18 5.24
CA LEU A 124 5.10 7.12 6.23
C LEU A 124 6.15 6.01 6.02
N ARG A 125 6.39 5.64 4.75
CA ARG A 125 7.43 4.67 4.39
C ARG A 125 8.82 5.18 4.80
N GLN A 126 9.15 6.41 4.47
CA GLN A 126 10.45 7.00 4.81
C GLN A 126 10.64 7.05 6.33
N GLU A 127 9.62 7.42 7.07
CA GLU A 127 9.66 7.49 8.52
C GLU A 127 9.84 6.12 9.16
N ALA A 128 9.11 5.10 8.67
CA ALA A 128 9.26 3.72 9.13
C ALA A 128 10.69 3.18 8.90
N LEU A 129 11.30 3.51 7.76
CA LEU A 129 12.69 3.12 7.46
C LEU A 129 13.71 3.86 8.33
N GLN A 130 13.42 5.09 8.76
CA GLN A 130 14.30 5.85 9.65
C GLN A 130 14.17 5.41 11.10
N THR A 131 12.96 5.21 11.57
CA THR A 131 12.69 4.81 12.98
C THR A 131 12.92 3.34 13.23
N GLN A 132 12.88 2.50 12.19
CA GLN A 132 12.97 1.04 12.30
C GLN A 132 11.93 0.47 13.27
N SER A 133 10.75 1.10 13.33
CA SER A 133 9.66 0.74 14.23
C SER A 133 8.32 1.25 13.71
N ALA A 134 7.23 0.85 14.33
CA ALA A 134 5.89 1.37 14.03
C ALA A 134 5.61 2.73 14.71
N GLN A 135 6.54 3.27 15.47
CA GLN A 135 6.38 4.58 16.15
C GLN A 135 6.70 5.73 15.18
N ILE A 136 5.93 5.81 14.11
CA ILE A 136 6.05 6.83 13.08
C ILE A 136 5.11 8.01 13.34
N GLN A 137 5.49 9.18 12.84
CA GLN A 137 4.68 10.39 12.95
C GLN A 137 3.47 10.32 12.00
N ALA A 138 2.31 10.74 12.50
CA ALA A 138 1.13 10.84 11.66
C ALA A 138 1.25 12.01 10.68
N VAL A 139 0.93 11.75 9.41
CA VAL A 139 0.92 12.79 8.39
C VAL A 139 -0.32 13.68 8.57
N SER A 140 -0.11 14.98 8.65
CA SER A 140 -1.19 15.95 8.81
C SER A 140 -2.19 15.84 7.65
N GLY A 141 -3.47 15.73 7.99
CA GLY A 141 -4.54 15.53 7.01
C GLY A 141 -4.75 14.07 6.58
N ALA A 142 -3.87 13.14 6.97
CA ALA A 142 -3.97 11.72 6.65
C ALA A 142 -4.08 10.84 7.91
N THR A 143 -4.78 11.29 8.93
CA THR A 143 -4.83 10.63 10.25
C THR A 143 -5.29 9.17 10.17
N PHE A 144 -6.32 8.89 9.37
CA PHE A 144 -6.85 7.52 9.23
C PHE A 144 -5.89 6.61 8.47
N THR A 145 -5.28 7.10 7.40
CA THR A 145 -4.24 6.40 6.65
C THR A 145 -3.03 6.12 7.54
N SER A 146 -2.56 7.12 8.29
CA SER A 146 -1.43 6.98 9.20
C SER A 146 -1.72 5.99 10.32
N GLY A 147 -2.90 6.06 10.93
CA GLY A 147 -3.32 5.14 11.99
C GLY A 147 -3.39 3.70 11.50
N GLY A 148 -4.03 3.46 10.36
CA GLY A 148 -4.09 2.14 9.75
C GLY A 148 -2.70 1.62 9.36
N TYR A 149 -1.86 2.49 8.81
CA TYR A 149 -0.48 2.17 8.43
C TYR A 149 0.34 1.74 9.64
N THR A 150 0.31 2.51 10.75
CA THR A 150 0.99 2.18 12.01
C THR A 150 0.54 0.85 12.58
N THR A 151 -0.78 0.59 12.59
CA THR A 151 -1.34 -0.66 13.10
C THR A 151 -0.88 -1.86 12.29
N SER A 152 -0.94 -1.77 10.97
CA SER A 152 -0.49 -2.85 10.08
C SER A 152 1.03 -3.03 10.15
N LEU A 153 1.79 -1.94 10.20
CA LEU A 153 3.24 -1.97 10.34
C LEU A 153 3.68 -2.64 11.65
N GLN A 154 3.03 -2.33 12.78
CA GLN A 154 3.31 -2.99 14.05
C GLN A 154 3.11 -4.49 13.95
N SER A 155 2.00 -4.93 13.36
CA SER A 155 1.74 -6.36 13.15
C SER A 155 2.78 -7.04 12.28
N ALA A 156 3.32 -6.35 11.27
CA ALA A 156 4.38 -6.90 10.41
C ALA A 156 5.71 -7.02 11.16
N ILE A 157 6.04 -6.03 11.99
CA ILE A 157 7.23 -6.01 12.85
C ILE A 157 7.17 -7.13 13.90
N ASP A 158 6.02 -7.31 14.54
CA ASP A 158 5.79 -8.38 15.52
C ASP A 158 5.97 -9.77 14.88
N GLN A 159 5.53 -9.94 13.63
CA GLN A 159 5.72 -11.19 12.89
C GLN A 159 7.19 -11.41 12.49
N ALA A 160 7.93 -10.33 12.25
CA ALA A 160 9.35 -10.39 11.95
C ALA A 160 10.22 -10.66 13.18
N GLY A 161 9.67 -10.46 14.38
CA GLY A 161 10.39 -10.63 15.66
C GLY A 161 11.36 -9.49 15.96
N LEU A 162 11.08 -8.26 15.49
CA LEU A 162 11.89 -7.06 15.68
C LEU A 162 11.43 -6.22 16.88
#